data_17ee3daf45de66916b94072221f234ff
#
_entry.id   17ee3daf45de66916b94072221f234ff
#
_cell.length_a   1.000
_cell.length_b   1.000
_cell.length_c   1.000
_cell.angle_alpha   90.00
_cell.angle_beta   90.00
_cell.angle_gamma   90.00
#
_symmetry.space_group_name_H-M   'P 1'
#
loop_
_entity.id
_entity.type
_entity.pdbx_description
1 polymer ?
#
loop_
_entity_poly.entity_id
_entity_poly.type
_entity_poly.pdbx_seq_one_letter_code
_entity_poly.pdbx_strand_id
1 'polypeptide(L)'
;MYQLREQPTSANWQHHLMTDVSLLNGSIRLAASAHGPMDGPPILFLHGATLSRDSWDEIKNRLMSRCCVWTLDFRGHGHSDRVPNYDFSGYVSDAETALAAIGRPAIVVGHSLGACVAGVLGQSNPNVRAIFLEDPPWFFGRAEDWEKSVFSKLFSLLSLRLPRWQQEPAPLATYLDFLSNGRDLLGGQAKDHITTRHLLSHASAIQRLDTRCIGDVKGLLSSIPTDRPFLCSAKLIRGEQRLGAAFWDAHVDALKATNPELEIVQYEQGGHHLHRMIRLAERFSRDLEDFAMRVDNGISSAGPSNDSNDATKTFGERQRYG
;
A
#
# COMPACT_ATOMS: atom_id res chain seq x y z
N MET A 1 -34.94 16.72 6.07
CA MET A 1 -34.29 17.99 5.73
C MET A 1 -32.95 17.99 6.44
N TYR A 2 -31.95 17.34 5.89
CA TYR A 2 -30.57 17.29 6.42
C TYR A 2 -29.76 18.38 5.74
N GLN A 3 -29.27 19.32 6.52
CA GLN A 3 -28.39 20.39 6.04
C GLN A 3 -27.11 19.79 5.52
N LEU A 4 -26.80 20.05 4.24
CA LEU A 4 -25.50 19.89 3.64
C LEU A 4 -24.52 20.73 4.46
N ARG A 5 -23.58 20.07 5.15
CA ARG A 5 -22.41 20.77 5.69
C ARG A 5 -21.61 21.27 4.51
N GLU A 6 -21.43 22.56 4.46
CA GLU A 6 -20.66 23.29 3.46
C GLU A 6 -19.28 22.62 3.25
N GLN A 7 -18.90 22.49 1.99
CA GLN A 7 -17.51 22.12 1.66
C GLN A 7 -16.60 23.23 2.18
N PRO A 8 -15.55 22.90 2.93
CA PRO A 8 -14.64 23.92 3.44
C PRO A 8 -13.88 24.54 2.27
N THR A 9 -14.01 25.86 2.12
CA THR A 9 -13.20 26.66 1.22
C THR A 9 -11.75 26.69 1.70
N SER A 10 -10.78 26.77 0.79
CA SER A 10 -9.35 26.64 0.95
C SER A 10 -8.65 27.57 1.96
N ALA A 11 -9.38 28.38 2.72
CA ALA A 11 -8.83 29.43 3.59
C ALA A 11 -8.74 29.07 5.09
N ASN A 12 -9.26 27.91 5.57
CA ASN A 12 -9.38 27.61 7.00
C ASN A 12 -8.64 26.37 7.50
N TRP A 13 -7.63 25.87 6.77
CA TRP A 13 -6.91 24.65 7.13
C TRP A 13 -5.61 24.92 7.93
N GLN A 14 -5.56 25.94 8.74
CA GLN A 14 -4.43 26.15 9.64
C GLN A 14 -4.69 25.42 10.96
N HIS A 15 -3.84 24.42 11.24
CA HIS A 15 -3.65 23.61 12.46
C HIS A 15 -4.16 22.16 12.38
N HIS A 16 -3.26 21.24 12.69
CA HIS A 16 -3.35 19.81 13.01
C HIS A 16 -4.77 19.25 13.15
N LEU A 17 -5.41 18.86 12.07
CA LEU A 17 -6.76 18.32 12.13
C LEU A 17 -6.74 16.81 11.86
N MET A 18 -7.21 16.06 12.85
CA MET A 18 -7.76 14.72 12.62
C MET A 18 -9.17 14.91 12.05
N THR A 19 -9.35 14.63 10.76
CA THR A 19 -10.66 14.83 10.14
C THR A 19 -11.05 13.60 9.36
N ASP A 20 -12.18 12.99 9.72
CA ASP A 20 -12.86 12.05 8.84
C ASP A 20 -13.41 12.82 7.64
N VAL A 21 -13.07 12.32 6.45
CA VAL A 21 -13.43 12.92 5.17
C VAL A 21 -14.37 11.98 4.43
N SER A 22 -15.47 12.50 3.93
CA SER A 22 -16.35 11.78 3.02
C SER A 22 -16.11 12.27 1.60
N LEU A 23 -15.66 11.38 0.72
CA LEU A 23 -15.43 11.66 -0.70
C LEU A 23 -16.55 11.06 -1.53
N LEU A 24 -16.80 11.64 -2.71
CA LEU A 24 -17.78 11.13 -3.66
C LEU A 24 -17.09 10.72 -4.96
N ASN A 25 -17.16 9.43 -5.29
CA ASN A 25 -16.77 8.87 -6.57
C ASN A 25 -18.05 8.55 -7.37
N GLY A 26 -18.52 9.52 -8.16
CA GLY A 26 -19.88 9.49 -8.70
C GLY A 26 -20.91 9.48 -7.58
N SER A 27 -21.72 8.43 -7.49
CA SER A 27 -22.70 8.22 -6.42
C SER A 27 -22.16 7.46 -5.21
N ILE A 28 -20.91 6.96 -5.26
CA ILE A 28 -20.32 6.13 -4.24
C ILE A 28 -19.66 7.03 -3.19
N ARG A 29 -20.07 6.90 -1.94
CA ARG A 29 -19.44 7.58 -0.81
C ARG A 29 -18.24 6.75 -0.34
N LEU A 30 -17.06 7.37 -0.32
CA LEU A 30 -15.85 6.79 0.20
C LEU A 30 -15.47 7.43 1.54
N ALA A 31 -15.07 6.62 2.49
CA ALA A 31 -14.56 7.09 3.76
C ALA A 31 -13.03 7.23 3.69
N ALA A 32 -12.55 8.40 4.05
CA ALA A 32 -11.13 8.72 4.16
C ALA A 32 -10.84 9.43 5.47
N SER A 33 -9.59 9.62 5.79
CA SER A 33 -9.17 10.54 6.85
C SER A 33 -7.92 11.32 6.45
N ALA A 34 -7.81 12.55 6.95
CA ALA A 34 -6.67 13.43 6.75
C ALA A 34 -6.06 13.83 8.10
N HIS A 35 -4.74 13.77 8.21
CA HIS A 35 -4.00 14.01 9.44
C HIS A 35 -2.72 14.77 9.17
N GLY A 36 -2.28 15.56 10.16
CA GLY A 36 -1.00 16.29 10.09
C GLY A 36 -1.10 17.64 9.39
N PRO A 37 0.04 18.30 9.16
CA PRO A 37 0.08 19.62 8.54
C PRO A 37 -0.33 19.54 7.07
N MET A 38 -1.29 20.36 6.67
CA MET A 38 -1.83 20.35 5.30
C MET A 38 -0.84 20.82 4.25
N ASP A 39 0.17 21.58 4.64
CA ASP A 39 1.30 22.02 3.81
C ASP A 39 2.46 21.02 3.77
N GLY A 40 2.47 20.02 4.66
CA GLY A 40 3.45 18.95 4.67
C GLY A 40 3.37 18.06 3.42
N PRO A 41 4.41 17.26 3.09
CA PRO A 41 4.39 16.33 1.97
C PRO A 41 3.16 15.42 2.01
N PRO A 42 2.32 15.36 0.95
CA PRO A 42 1.12 14.53 0.96
C PRO A 42 1.46 13.07 0.73
N ILE A 43 0.89 12.21 1.56
CA ILE A 43 1.00 10.75 1.47
C ILE A 43 -0.41 10.16 1.51
N LEU A 44 -0.75 9.34 0.51
CA LEU A 44 -1.99 8.57 0.45
C LEU A 44 -1.72 7.11 0.74
N PHE A 45 -2.37 6.54 1.75
CA PHE A 45 -2.29 5.14 2.12
C PHE A 45 -3.47 4.33 1.60
N LEU A 46 -3.18 3.20 0.94
CA LEU A 46 -4.13 2.27 0.33
C LEU A 46 -3.98 0.87 0.93
N HIS A 47 -5.03 0.34 1.52
CA HIS A 47 -5.01 -0.93 2.25
C HIS A 47 -5.16 -2.19 1.36
N GLY A 48 -4.91 -3.37 1.92
CA GLY A 48 -5.10 -4.67 1.26
C GLY A 48 -6.56 -5.16 1.28
N ALA A 49 -6.86 -6.19 0.48
CA ALA A 49 -8.22 -6.67 0.17
C ALA A 49 -9.09 -7.09 1.36
N THR A 50 -8.52 -7.40 2.53
CA THR A 50 -9.28 -7.78 3.73
C THR A 50 -9.12 -6.79 4.87
N LEU A 51 -8.53 -5.63 4.58
CA LEU A 51 -8.20 -4.60 5.55
C LEU A 51 -9.11 -3.37 5.39
N SER A 52 -8.84 -2.36 6.18
CA SER A 52 -9.41 -1.01 6.10
C SER A 52 -8.29 0.02 6.28
N ARG A 53 -8.63 1.30 6.12
CA ARG A 53 -7.72 2.42 6.39
C ARG A 53 -7.04 2.36 7.75
N ASP A 54 -7.69 1.75 8.76
CA ASP A 54 -7.17 1.63 10.12
C ASP A 54 -5.94 0.71 10.23
N SER A 55 -5.67 -0.11 9.19
CA SER A 55 -4.44 -0.92 9.13
C SER A 55 -3.17 -0.07 9.13
N TRP A 56 -3.27 1.18 8.71
CA TRP A 56 -2.17 2.13 8.61
C TRP A 56 -1.97 3.00 9.86
N ASP A 57 -2.78 2.83 10.91
CA ASP A 57 -2.79 3.72 12.08
C ASP A 57 -1.42 3.88 12.76
N GLU A 58 -0.65 2.81 12.86
CA GLU A 58 0.66 2.86 13.50
C GLU A 58 1.65 3.67 12.64
N ILE A 59 1.68 3.43 11.33
CA ILE A 59 2.56 4.14 10.40
C ILE A 59 2.12 5.60 10.25
N LYS A 60 0.83 5.83 10.09
CA LYS A 60 0.23 7.17 10.04
C LYS A 60 0.66 8.03 11.24
N ASN A 61 0.56 7.48 12.47
CA ASN A 61 0.88 8.20 13.69
C ASN A 61 2.35 8.63 13.77
N ARG A 62 3.24 7.91 13.13
CA ARG A 62 4.67 8.27 13.07
C ARG A 62 4.93 9.41 12.07
N LEU A 63 4.17 9.47 10.99
CA LEU A 63 4.38 10.41 9.88
C LEU A 63 3.59 11.72 10.03
N MET A 64 2.44 11.70 10.70
CA MET A 64 1.51 12.83 10.76
C MET A 64 2.05 14.09 11.49
N SER A 65 3.22 14.02 12.12
CA SER A 65 3.88 15.22 12.68
C SER A 65 4.55 16.08 11.61
N ARG A 66 4.84 15.52 10.42
CA ARG A 66 5.60 16.17 9.34
C ARG A 66 4.91 16.11 7.99
N CYS A 67 4.05 15.12 7.77
CA CYS A 67 3.41 14.84 6.49
C CYS A 67 1.90 15.06 6.57
N CYS A 68 1.31 15.48 5.45
CA CYS A 68 -0.13 15.48 5.25
C CYS A 68 -0.56 14.05 4.87
N VAL A 69 -1.01 13.28 5.85
CA VAL A 69 -1.29 11.85 5.70
C VAL A 69 -2.77 11.63 5.43
N TRP A 70 -3.07 10.98 4.31
CA TRP A 70 -4.41 10.53 3.96
C TRP A 70 -4.50 9.01 4.00
N THR A 71 -5.61 8.50 4.50
CA THR A 71 -5.95 7.07 4.45
C THR A 71 -7.33 6.89 3.84
N LEU A 72 -7.51 5.87 3.02
CA LEU A 72 -8.74 5.62 2.27
C LEU A 72 -9.29 4.23 2.58
N ASP A 73 -10.59 4.12 2.84
CA ASP A 73 -11.32 2.86 2.70
C ASP A 73 -11.78 2.71 1.25
N PHE A 74 -11.35 1.66 0.57
CA PHE A 74 -11.87 1.33 -0.76
C PHE A 74 -13.37 0.99 -0.69
N ARG A 75 -14.09 1.15 -1.82
CA ARG A 75 -15.47 0.65 -1.94
C ARG A 75 -15.61 -0.78 -1.41
N GLY A 76 -16.68 -1.06 -0.70
CA GLY A 76 -16.93 -2.38 -0.09
C GLY A 76 -16.10 -2.69 1.15
N HIS A 77 -15.24 -1.78 1.61
CA HIS A 77 -14.40 -1.94 2.78
C HIS A 77 -14.69 -0.84 3.82
N GLY A 78 -14.39 -1.15 5.09
CA GLY A 78 -14.46 -0.21 6.19
C GLY A 78 -15.79 0.55 6.26
N HIS A 79 -15.74 1.87 6.11
CA HIS A 79 -16.90 2.77 6.17
C HIS A 79 -17.32 3.30 4.78
N SER A 80 -16.72 2.84 3.71
CA SER A 80 -17.10 3.17 2.34
C SER A 80 -18.34 2.40 1.89
N ASP A 81 -19.06 2.95 0.90
CA ASP A 81 -20.25 2.32 0.36
C ASP A 81 -19.95 0.99 -0.32
N ARG A 82 -20.95 0.11 -0.27
CA ARG A 82 -20.98 -1.14 -1.01
C ARG A 82 -21.54 -0.92 -2.41
N VAL A 83 -21.06 -1.67 -3.39
CA VAL A 83 -21.51 -1.59 -4.79
C VAL A 83 -21.97 -2.96 -5.29
N PRO A 84 -22.78 -3.03 -6.37
CA PRO A 84 -23.23 -4.32 -6.89
C PRO A 84 -22.08 -5.22 -7.38
N ASN A 85 -21.07 -4.65 -8.03
CA ASN A 85 -19.93 -5.36 -8.61
C ASN A 85 -18.63 -4.68 -8.22
N TYR A 86 -17.57 -5.49 -8.10
CA TYR A 86 -16.23 -5.05 -7.78
C TYR A 86 -15.28 -5.43 -8.90
N ASP A 87 -14.61 -4.44 -9.46
CA ASP A 87 -13.56 -4.59 -10.45
C ASP A 87 -12.33 -3.78 -10.05
N PHE A 88 -11.21 -4.08 -10.67
CA PHE A 88 -9.94 -3.42 -10.33
C PHE A 88 -9.96 -1.93 -10.68
N SER A 89 -10.61 -1.56 -11.79
CA SER A 89 -10.72 -0.17 -12.23
C SER A 89 -11.50 0.69 -11.23
N GLY A 90 -12.47 0.10 -10.54
CA GLY A 90 -13.20 0.75 -9.47
C GLY A 90 -12.31 1.15 -8.29
N TYR A 91 -11.39 0.28 -7.85
CA TYR A 91 -10.43 0.62 -6.80
C TYR A 91 -9.42 1.68 -7.25
N VAL A 92 -8.99 1.65 -8.51
CA VAL A 92 -8.16 2.71 -9.09
C VAL A 92 -8.91 4.05 -9.05
N SER A 93 -10.17 4.08 -9.47
CA SER A 93 -11.01 5.28 -9.45
C SER A 93 -11.26 5.82 -8.03
N ASP A 94 -11.37 4.95 -7.01
CA ASP A 94 -11.48 5.38 -5.62
C ASP A 94 -10.22 6.13 -5.17
N ALA A 95 -9.05 5.61 -5.51
CA ALA A 95 -7.78 6.24 -5.16
C ALA A 95 -7.55 7.55 -5.96
N GLU A 96 -7.97 7.61 -7.22
CA GLU A 96 -7.97 8.86 -8.02
C GLU A 96 -8.85 9.93 -7.39
N THR A 97 -10.01 9.55 -6.86
CA THR A 97 -10.89 10.48 -6.14
C THR A 97 -10.20 11.04 -4.88
N ALA A 98 -9.46 10.21 -4.14
CA ALA A 98 -8.68 10.67 -3.01
C ALA A 98 -7.52 11.59 -3.44
N LEU A 99 -6.80 11.27 -4.52
CA LEU A 99 -5.74 12.13 -5.07
C LEU A 99 -6.29 13.49 -5.52
N ALA A 100 -7.47 13.50 -6.15
CA ALA A 100 -8.14 14.75 -6.53
C ALA A 100 -8.50 15.61 -5.31
N ALA A 101 -8.94 14.99 -4.21
CA ALA A 101 -9.24 15.68 -2.97
C ALA A 101 -7.98 16.23 -2.27
N ILE A 102 -6.84 15.55 -2.38
CA ILE A 102 -5.53 16.02 -1.90
C ILE A 102 -5.10 17.29 -2.68
N GLY A 103 -5.44 17.37 -3.97
CA GLY A 103 -5.29 18.58 -4.80
C GLY A 103 -3.84 18.92 -5.20
N ARG A 104 -2.87 18.04 -4.92
CA ARG A 104 -1.45 18.20 -5.28
C ARG A 104 -0.78 16.83 -5.41
N PRO A 105 0.33 16.71 -6.16
CA PRO A 105 1.01 15.43 -6.35
C PRO A 105 1.42 14.79 -5.02
N ALA A 106 1.02 13.53 -4.81
CA ALA A 106 1.21 12.80 -3.57
C ALA A 106 2.09 11.56 -3.75
N ILE A 107 2.74 11.13 -2.67
CA ILE A 107 3.31 9.79 -2.58
C ILE A 107 2.17 8.82 -2.28
N VAL A 108 2.03 7.77 -3.08
CA VAL A 108 1.02 6.73 -2.86
C VAL A 108 1.68 5.49 -2.27
N VAL A 109 1.26 5.14 -1.06
CA VAL A 109 1.74 3.98 -0.32
C VAL A 109 0.64 2.92 -0.33
N GLY A 110 0.93 1.73 -0.83
CA GLY A 110 -0.06 0.67 -0.91
C GLY A 110 0.44 -0.64 -0.35
N HIS A 111 -0.46 -1.41 0.26
CA HIS A 111 -0.24 -2.79 0.67
C HIS A 111 -1.09 -3.75 -0.15
N SER A 112 -0.52 -4.83 -0.66
CA SER A 112 -1.28 -5.90 -1.35
C SER A 112 -2.13 -5.35 -2.51
N LEU A 113 -3.46 -5.44 -2.47
CA LEU A 113 -4.37 -4.81 -3.42
C LEU A 113 -4.09 -3.32 -3.58
N GLY A 114 -3.91 -2.59 -2.46
CA GLY A 114 -3.57 -1.17 -2.48
C GLY A 114 -2.22 -0.89 -3.16
N ALA A 115 -1.25 -1.81 -3.05
CA ALA A 115 0.02 -1.69 -3.76
C ALA A 115 -0.15 -1.91 -5.28
N CYS A 116 -1.04 -2.82 -5.69
CA CYS A 116 -1.38 -2.96 -7.10
C CYS A 116 -2.07 -1.70 -7.65
N VAL A 117 -3.00 -1.12 -6.88
CA VAL A 117 -3.64 0.16 -7.25
C VAL A 117 -2.61 1.29 -7.34
N ALA A 118 -1.73 1.43 -6.35
CA ALA A 118 -0.66 2.43 -6.35
C ALA A 118 0.26 2.27 -7.57
N GLY A 119 0.62 1.03 -7.92
CA GLY A 119 1.43 0.73 -9.10
C GLY A 119 0.75 1.18 -10.39
N VAL A 120 -0.53 0.87 -10.58
CA VAL A 120 -1.29 1.29 -11.77
C VAL A 120 -1.43 2.81 -11.84
N LEU A 121 -1.65 3.47 -10.72
CA LEU A 121 -1.63 4.94 -10.66
C LEU A 121 -0.25 5.50 -11.02
N GLY A 122 0.82 4.88 -10.58
CA GLY A 122 2.19 5.25 -10.93
C GLY A 122 2.53 5.09 -12.42
N GLN A 123 1.74 4.30 -13.16
CA GLN A 123 1.89 4.12 -14.62
C GLN A 123 1.21 5.23 -15.44
N SER A 124 0.29 6.01 -14.87
CA SER A 124 -0.56 6.87 -15.70
C SER A 124 -1.00 8.18 -15.05
N ASN A 125 -1.03 8.29 -13.71
CA ASN A 125 -1.63 9.44 -13.05
C ASN A 125 -0.60 10.52 -12.70
N PRO A 126 -0.68 11.73 -13.28
CA PRO A 126 0.30 12.80 -13.04
C PRO A 126 0.26 13.37 -11.61
N ASN A 127 -0.78 13.09 -10.84
CA ASN A 127 -0.88 13.46 -9.43
C ASN A 127 -0.17 12.47 -8.50
N VAL A 128 0.47 11.42 -9.05
CA VAL A 128 1.33 10.51 -8.31
C VAL A 128 2.77 10.97 -8.45
N ARG A 129 3.34 11.49 -7.38
CA ARG A 129 4.73 11.93 -7.32
C ARG A 129 5.70 10.76 -7.20
N ALA A 130 5.32 9.75 -6.42
CA ALA A 130 6.08 8.53 -6.21
C ALA A 130 5.18 7.42 -5.65
N ILE A 131 5.62 6.18 -5.75
CA ILE A 131 4.92 5.01 -5.22
C ILE A 131 5.80 4.19 -4.28
N PHE A 132 5.21 3.74 -3.17
CA PHE A 132 5.85 2.84 -2.21
C PHE A 132 4.96 1.60 -2.07
N LEU A 133 5.44 0.47 -2.60
CA LEU A 133 4.66 -0.74 -2.81
C LEU A 133 5.04 -1.79 -1.76
N GLU A 134 4.10 -2.19 -0.92
CA GLU A 134 4.29 -3.28 0.03
C GLU A 134 3.68 -4.57 -0.49
N ASP A 135 4.54 -5.49 -0.85
CA ASP A 135 4.28 -6.88 -1.20
C ASP A 135 3.08 -7.07 -2.16
N PRO A 136 3.09 -6.42 -3.35
CA PRO A 136 1.98 -6.48 -4.28
C PRO A 136 1.83 -7.88 -4.90
N PRO A 137 0.61 -8.45 -4.99
CA PRO A 137 0.33 -9.65 -5.78
C PRO A 137 0.30 -9.35 -7.30
N TRP A 138 1.32 -8.66 -7.79
CA TRP A 138 1.38 -8.02 -9.12
C TRP A 138 1.17 -9.00 -10.28
N PHE A 139 1.62 -10.23 -10.10
CA PHE A 139 1.54 -11.27 -11.14
C PHE A 139 0.50 -12.36 -10.85
N PHE A 140 -0.27 -12.27 -9.77
CA PHE A 140 -1.25 -13.31 -9.40
C PHE A 140 -2.50 -13.35 -10.30
N GLY A 141 -2.63 -12.49 -11.28
CA GLY A 141 -3.53 -12.68 -12.41
C GLY A 141 -3.15 -13.88 -13.29
N ARG A 142 -1.86 -14.27 -13.30
CA ARG A 142 -1.38 -15.47 -13.97
C ARG A 142 -1.87 -16.71 -13.23
N ALA A 143 -2.44 -17.68 -13.97
CA ALA A 143 -3.01 -18.89 -13.36
C ALA A 143 -1.98 -19.67 -12.53
N GLU A 144 -0.77 -19.82 -13.06
CA GLU A 144 0.32 -20.56 -12.41
C GLU A 144 0.75 -19.95 -11.08
N ASP A 145 0.90 -18.62 -11.02
CA ASP A 145 1.30 -17.92 -9.81
C ASP A 145 0.19 -17.94 -8.76
N TRP A 146 -1.08 -17.78 -9.20
CA TRP A 146 -2.23 -17.88 -8.32
C TRP A 146 -2.36 -19.25 -7.67
N GLU A 147 -2.27 -20.32 -8.47
CA GLU A 147 -2.43 -21.71 -7.99
C GLU A 147 -1.34 -22.12 -7.01
N LYS A 148 -0.11 -21.66 -7.20
CA LYS A 148 1.01 -21.89 -6.29
C LYS A 148 0.94 -21.05 -5.02
N SER A 149 0.17 -19.96 -5.03
CA SER A 149 0.08 -19.04 -3.90
C SER A 149 -0.76 -19.60 -2.75
N VAL A 150 -0.41 -19.22 -1.53
CA VAL A 150 -1.25 -19.47 -0.36
C VAL A 150 -2.58 -18.72 -0.43
N PHE A 151 -2.64 -17.65 -1.22
CA PHE A 151 -3.80 -16.76 -1.34
C PHE A 151 -4.96 -17.43 -2.06
N SER A 152 -4.73 -18.34 -3.01
CA SER A 152 -5.78 -19.11 -3.67
C SER A 152 -6.60 -19.90 -2.64
N LYS A 153 -5.94 -20.56 -1.69
CA LYS A 153 -6.59 -21.31 -0.60
C LYS A 153 -7.23 -20.38 0.43
N LEU A 154 -6.50 -19.30 0.80
CA LEU A 154 -6.98 -18.31 1.76
C LEU A 154 -8.28 -17.66 1.29
N PHE A 155 -8.33 -17.13 0.08
CA PHE A 155 -9.53 -16.46 -0.44
C PHE A 155 -10.69 -17.43 -0.66
N SER A 156 -10.42 -18.68 -1.08
CA SER A 156 -11.44 -19.72 -1.14
C SER A 156 -12.04 -20.00 0.24
N LEU A 157 -11.21 -20.10 1.28
CA LEU A 157 -11.67 -20.30 2.65
C LEU A 157 -12.44 -19.09 3.18
N LEU A 158 -11.94 -17.86 2.95
CA LEU A 158 -12.59 -16.64 3.39
C LEU A 158 -13.94 -16.44 2.70
N SER A 159 -14.03 -16.66 1.40
CA SER A 159 -15.31 -16.57 0.65
C SER A 159 -16.38 -17.51 1.21
N LEU A 160 -15.97 -18.69 1.70
CA LEU A 160 -16.88 -19.65 2.32
C LEU A 160 -17.25 -19.26 3.76
N ARG A 161 -16.30 -18.75 4.56
CA ARG A 161 -16.46 -18.58 5.99
C ARG A 161 -16.99 -17.20 6.40
N LEU A 162 -16.57 -16.13 5.71
CA LEU A 162 -16.90 -14.76 6.11
C LEU A 162 -18.40 -14.47 6.15
N PRO A 163 -19.23 -14.87 5.17
CA PRO A 163 -20.67 -14.63 5.23
C PRO A 163 -21.32 -15.19 6.48
N ARG A 164 -20.83 -16.35 6.95
CA ARG A 164 -21.32 -16.98 8.17
C ARG A 164 -20.80 -16.25 9.41
N TRP A 165 -19.50 -15.95 9.48
CA TRP A 165 -18.94 -15.26 10.62
C TRP A 165 -19.55 -13.89 10.86
N GLN A 166 -19.90 -13.16 9.80
CA GLN A 166 -20.57 -11.87 9.92
C GLN A 166 -22.01 -11.95 10.47
N GLN A 167 -22.63 -13.12 10.42
CA GLN A 167 -23.99 -13.37 10.92
C GLN A 167 -24.02 -13.98 12.33
N GLU A 168 -22.89 -14.38 12.88
CA GLU A 168 -22.79 -14.97 14.22
C GLU A 168 -23.03 -13.91 15.30
N PRO A 169 -23.57 -14.30 16.50
CA PRO A 169 -23.81 -13.36 17.59
C PRO A 169 -22.57 -12.62 18.09
N ALA A 170 -21.39 -13.22 17.91
CA ALA A 170 -20.11 -12.65 18.28
C ALA A 170 -19.06 -12.85 17.16
N PRO A 171 -19.29 -12.31 15.96
CA PRO A 171 -18.46 -12.59 14.77
C PRO A 171 -17.01 -12.14 14.99
N LEU A 172 -16.82 -11.04 15.71
CA LEU A 172 -15.51 -10.52 16.04
C LEU A 172 -14.72 -11.49 16.93
N ALA A 173 -15.35 -12.05 17.98
CA ALA A 173 -14.73 -13.00 18.88
C ALA A 173 -14.35 -14.30 18.16
N THR A 174 -15.25 -14.81 17.31
CA THR A 174 -15.00 -16.01 16.48
C THR A 174 -13.83 -15.79 15.53
N TYR A 175 -13.77 -14.62 14.88
CA TYR A 175 -12.67 -14.31 13.98
C TYR A 175 -11.34 -14.10 14.72
N LEU A 176 -11.35 -13.45 15.87
CA LEU A 176 -10.17 -13.32 16.73
C LEU A 176 -9.67 -14.67 17.23
N ASP A 177 -10.58 -15.58 17.62
CA ASP A 177 -10.23 -16.94 18.01
C ASP A 177 -9.60 -17.70 16.83
N PHE A 178 -10.17 -17.59 15.64
CA PHE A 178 -9.59 -18.14 14.42
C PHE A 178 -8.18 -17.61 14.15
N LEU A 179 -7.96 -16.28 14.24
CA LEU A 179 -6.65 -15.68 14.04
C LEU A 179 -5.66 -16.06 15.15
N SER A 180 -6.12 -16.18 16.40
CA SER A 180 -5.25 -16.42 17.55
C SER A 180 -4.87 -17.88 17.71
N ASN A 181 -5.79 -18.81 17.40
CA ASN A 181 -5.64 -20.24 17.61
C ASN A 181 -5.46 -21.04 16.31
N GLY A 182 -5.87 -20.45 15.15
CA GLY A 182 -5.57 -21.01 13.86
C GLY A 182 -4.06 -20.96 13.63
N ARG A 183 -3.46 -22.09 13.27
CA ARG A 183 -2.17 -22.02 12.59
C ARG A 183 -2.44 -21.21 11.34
N ASP A 184 -1.81 -20.04 11.31
CA ASP A 184 -1.77 -19.23 10.12
C ASP A 184 -1.54 -20.11 8.89
N LEU A 185 -2.35 -19.98 7.86
CA LEU A 185 -2.08 -20.63 6.57
C LEU A 185 -0.69 -20.29 6.04
N LEU A 186 -0.06 -19.29 6.64
CA LEU A 186 1.26 -18.74 6.36
C LEU A 186 2.37 -19.27 7.31
N GLY A 187 2.09 -20.27 8.15
CA GLY A 187 3.13 -21.03 8.87
C GLY A 187 3.53 -20.51 10.26
N GLY A 188 2.74 -19.64 10.90
CA GLY A 188 3.00 -19.15 12.26
C GLY A 188 1.73 -18.79 13.01
N GLN A 189 1.84 -18.44 14.30
CA GLN A 189 0.72 -17.89 15.05
C GLN A 189 0.70 -16.37 14.84
N ALA A 190 -0.38 -15.82 14.28
CA ALA A 190 -0.53 -14.39 14.00
C ALA A 190 -0.26 -13.52 15.24
N LYS A 191 -0.67 -13.99 16.43
CA LYS A 191 -0.42 -13.31 17.72
C LYS A 191 1.05 -13.08 18.06
N ASP A 192 1.96 -13.89 17.52
CA ASP A 192 3.39 -13.78 17.80
C ASP A 192 4.08 -12.75 16.90
N HIS A 193 3.40 -12.31 15.84
CA HIS A 193 3.98 -11.48 14.80
C HIS A 193 3.31 -10.10 14.66
N ILE A 194 2.05 -9.96 15.07
CA ILE A 194 1.29 -8.71 14.96
C ILE A 194 0.70 -8.29 16.32
N THR A 195 0.55 -6.97 16.51
CA THR A 195 0.02 -6.42 17.76
C THR A 195 -1.46 -6.76 17.94
N THR A 196 -1.93 -6.80 19.21
CA THR A 196 -3.36 -6.94 19.52
C THR A 196 -4.20 -5.85 18.82
N ARG A 197 -3.68 -4.64 18.73
CA ARG A 197 -4.35 -3.54 18.00
C ARG A 197 -4.59 -3.89 16.54
N HIS A 198 -3.59 -4.45 15.85
CA HIS A 198 -3.73 -4.89 14.46
C HIS A 198 -4.69 -6.07 14.31
N LEU A 199 -4.72 -7.00 15.27
CA LEU A 199 -5.71 -8.08 15.27
C LEU A 199 -7.14 -7.53 15.38
N LEU A 200 -7.38 -6.60 16.31
CA LEU A 200 -8.69 -5.94 16.50
C LEU A 200 -9.10 -5.12 15.28
N SER A 201 -8.19 -4.35 14.70
CA SER A 201 -8.42 -3.59 13.47
C SER A 201 -8.80 -4.51 12.31
N HIS A 202 -8.08 -5.62 12.13
CA HIS A 202 -8.38 -6.59 11.09
C HIS A 202 -9.75 -7.24 11.29
N ALA A 203 -10.05 -7.64 12.51
CA ALA A 203 -11.35 -8.24 12.83
C ALA A 203 -12.50 -7.25 12.57
N SER A 204 -12.33 -5.98 12.91
CA SER A 204 -13.29 -4.92 12.58
C SER A 204 -13.45 -4.73 11.06
N ALA A 205 -12.33 -4.74 10.32
CA ALA A 205 -12.35 -4.64 8.86
C ALA A 205 -13.13 -5.79 8.22
N ILE A 206 -12.87 -7.02 8.66
CA ILE A 206 -13.57 -8.24 8.20
C ILE A 206 -15.07 -8.17 8.48
N GLN A 207 -15.49 -7.67 9.63
CA GLN A 207 -16.91 -7.53 9.98
C GLN A 207 -17.63 -6.57 9.04
N ARG A 208 -16.95 -5.55 8.53
CA ARG A 208 -17.50 -4.52 7.64
C ARG A 208 -17.33 -4.83 6.15
N LEU A 209 -16.45 -5.77 5.81
CA LEU A 209 -16.16 -6.14 4.43
C LEU A 209 -17.41 -6.60 3.69
N ASP A 210 -17.63 -6.09 2.50
CA ASP A 210 -18.56 -6.74 1.57
C ASP A 210 -17.89 -8.01 1.01
N THR A 211 -18.41 -9.16 1.34
CA THR A 211 -17.80 -10.46 0.97
C THR A 211 -17.69 -10.67 -0.53
N ARG A 212 -18.44 -9.92 -1.34
CA ARG A 212 -18.31 -9.93 -2.80
C ARG A 212 -16.97 -9.37 -3.30
N CYS A 213 -16.29 -8.51 -2.50
CA CYS A 213 -14.96 -7.99 -2.83
C CYS A 213 -13.91 -9.09 -3.00
N ILE A 214 -14.10 -10.22 -2.33
CA ILE A 214 -13.14 -11.33 -2.31
C ILE A 214 -13.64 -12.57 -3.10
N GLY A 215 -14.76 -12.45 -3.81
CA GLY A 215 -15.36 -13.55 -4.55
C GLY A 215 -14.54 -14.01 -5.74
N ASP A 216 -13.88 -13.07 -6.44
CA ASP A 216 -13.01 -13.36 -7.60
C ASP A 216 -11.74 -12.47 -7.56
N VAL A 217 -10.90 -12.70 -6.57
CA VAL A 217 -9.64 -11.95 -6.44
C VAL A 217 -8.68 -12.22 -7.61
N LYS A 218 -8.64 -13.44 -8.14
CA LYS A 218 -7.82 -13.76 -9.31
C LYS A 218 -8.24 -12.96 -10.54
N GLY A 219 -9.56 -12.95 -10.85
CA GLY A 219 -10.10 -12.18 -11.97
C GLY A 219 -9.81 -10.69 -11.83
N LEU A 220 -9.93 -10.15 -10.61
CA LEU A 220 -9.59 -8.78 -10.29
C LEU A 220 -8.11 -8.48 -10.58
N LEU A 221 -7.19 -9.32 -10.12
CA LEU A 221 -5.75 -9.15 -10.33
C LEU A 221 -5.32 -9.39 -11.79
N SER A 222 -6.11 -10.13 -12.57
CA SER A 222 -5.85 -10.35 -14.01
C SER A 222 -5.99 -9.09 -14.85
N SER A 223 -6.61 -8.03 -14.31
CA SER A 223 -6.79 -6.74 -14.98
C SER A 223 -5.58 -5.81 -14.80
N ILE A 224 -4.54 -6.20 -14.03
CA ILE A 224 -3.36 -5.37 -13.79
C ILE A 224 -2.47 -5.34 -15.04
N PRO A 225 -2.14 -4.17 -15.60
CA PRO A 225 -1.22 -4.03 -16.72
C PRO A 225 0.23 -4.22 -16.25
N THR A 226 0.73 -5.46 -16.32
CA THR A 226 2.05 -5.83 -15.79
C THR A 226 3.23 -5.50 -16.70
N ASP A 227 2.95 -5.04 -17.92
CA ASP A 227 3.89 -4.74 -19.00
C ASP A 227 4.20 -3.24 -19.18
N ARG A 228 3.69 -2.39 -18.32
CA ARG A 228 3.88 -0.94 -18.40
C ARG A 228 4.87 -0.44 -17.36
N PRO A 229 5.73 0.54 -17.71
CA PRO A 229 6.63 1.16 -16.75
C PRO A 229 5.89 2.09 -15.77
N PHE A 230 6.46 2.27 -14.60
CA PHE A 230 6.10 3.34 -13.70
C PHE A 230 6.68 4.67 -14.23
N LEU A 231 5.88 5.74 -14.22
CA LEU A 231 6.26 7.07 -14.68
C LEU A 231 6.79 7.98 -13.56
N CYS A 232 6.95 7.43 -12.37
CA CYS A 232 7.40 8.14 -11.18
C CYS A 232 8.41 7.30 -10.38
N SER A 233 9.08 7.91 -9.42
CA SER A 233 9.96 7.19 -8.49
C SER A 233 9.20 6.08 -7.77
N ALA A 234 9.81 4.90 -7.69
CA ALA A 234 9.16 3.73 -7.11
C ALA A 234 10.09 2.95 -6.19
N LYS A 235 9.55 2.48 -5.06
CA LYS A 235 10.21 1.52 -4.17
C LYS A 235 9.23 0.39 -3.86
N LEU A 236 9.71 -0.85 -3.96
CA LEU A 236 8.95 -2.04 -3.61
C LEU A 236 9.62 -2.74 -2.43
N ILE A 237 8.83 -3.01 -1.40
CA ILE A 237 9.25 -3.84 -0.25
C ILE A 237 8.47 -5.14 -0.30
N ARG A 238 9.15 -6.26 -0.14
CA ARG A 238 8.54 -7.59 -0.14
C ARG A 238 9.00 -8.42 1.05
N GLY A 239 8.19 -9.39 1.42
CA GLY A 239 8.57 -10.43 2.38
C GLY A 239 9.25 -11.63 1.71
N GLU A 240 9.35 -12.71 2.45
CA GLU A 240 9.85 -14.00 1.98
C GLU A 240 8.68 -14.88 1.52
N GLN A 241 8.80 -15.48 0.33
CA GLN A 241 7.77 -16.37 -0.23
C GLN A 241 7.41 -17.52 0.72
N ARG A 242 8.39 -18.12 1.39
CA ARG A 242 8.17 -19.20 2.36
C ARG A 242 7.33 -18.78 3.58
N LEU A 243 7.24 -17.47 3.85
CA LEU A 243 6.42 -16.87 4.90
C LEU A 243 5.13 -16.23 4.34
N GLY A 244 4.76 -16.59 3.11
CA GLY A 244 3.51 -16.20 2.48
C GLY A 244 3.52 -14.83 1.81
N ALA A 245 4.68 -14.28 1.46
CA ALA A 245 4.74 -13.07 0.66
C ALA A 245 4.12 -13.27 -0.74
N ALA A 246 3.52 -12.19 -1.28
CA ALA A 246 2.86 -12.21 -2.58
C ALA A 246 3.80 -11.87 -3.75
N PHE A 247 4.89 -11.15 -3.49
CA PHE A 247 5.86 -10.81 -4.51
C PHE A 247 7.12 -11.69 -4.37
N TRP A 248 7.36 -12.56 -5.34
CA TRP A 248 8.36 -13.63 -5.29
C TRP A 248 9.66 -13.27 -6.02
N ASP A 249 10.72 -14.06 -5.80
CA ASP A 249 11.98 -13.90 -6.53
C ASP A 249 11.78 -14.01 -8.05
N ALA A 250 10.93 -14.94 -8.49
CA ALA A 250 10.59 -15.10 -9.91
C ALA A 250 9.91 -13.87 -10.54
N HIS A 251 9.36 -12.96 -9.72
CA HIS A 251 8.71 -11.74 -10.20
C HIS A 251 9.67 -10.56 -10.36
N VAL A 252 10.84 -10.61 -9.71
CA VAL A 252 11.81 -9.50 -9.67
C VAL A 252 12.27 -9.13 -11.07
N ASP A 253 12.77 -10.10 -11.82
CA ASP A 253 13.31 -9.86 -13.17
C ASP A 253 12.22 -9.38 -14.13
N ALA A 254 11.02 -9.97 -14.02
CA ALA A 254 9.88 -9.58 -14.85
C ALA A 254 9.45 -8.13 -14.61
N LEU A 255 9.43 -7.66 -13.34
CA LEU A 255 9.08 -6.28 -13.03
C LEU A 255 10.22 -5.30 -13.36
N LYS A 256 11.47 -5.69 -13.14
CA LYS A 256 12.65 -4.88 -13.49
C LYS A 256 12.84 -4.73 -14.99
N ALA A 257 12.38 -5.68 -15.80
CA ALA A 257 12.45 -5.55 -17.27
C ALA A 257 11.70 -4.31 -17.79
N THR A 258 10.60 -3.92 -17.13
CA THR A 258 9.84 -2.71 -17.46
C THR A 258 10.20 -1.52 -16.57
N ASN A 259 10.85 -1.76 -15.43
CA ASN A 259 11.18 -0.74 -14.42
C ASN A 259 12.62 -0.94 -13.91
N PRO A 260 13.65 -0.67 -14.74
CA PRO A 260 15.05 -0.97 -14.39
C PRO A 260 15.54 -0.23 -13.14
N GLU A 261 15.04 0.99 -12.91
CA GLU A 261 15.41 1.83 -11.76
C GLU A 261 14.62 1.51 -10.48
N LEU A 262 13.70 0.52 -10.51
CA LEU A 262 12.89 0.16 -9.35
C LEU A 262 13.76 -0.40 -8.23
N GLU A 263 13.76 0.26 -7.08
CA GLU A 263 14.36 -0.25 -5.85
C GLU A 263 13.46 -1.36 -5.26
N ILE A 264 13.97 -2.60 -5.21
CA ILE A 264 13.26 -3.73 -4.59
C ILE A 264 14.04 -4.20 -3.38
N VAL A 265 13.41 -4.16 -2.20
CA VAL A 265 14.01 -4.54 -0.92
C VAL A 265 13.25 -5.71 -0.31
N GLN A 266 13.96 -6.79 0.00
CA GLN A 266 13.39 -7.90 0.76
C GLN A 266 13.59 -7.68 2.26
N TYR A 267 12.52 -7.89 3.02
CA TYR A 267 12.57 -7.93 4.48
C TYR A 267 12.66 -9.39 4.93
N GLU A 268 13.80 -9.71 5.52
CA GLU A 268 14.00 -11.02 6.14
C GLU A 268 13.02 -11.24 7.29
N GLN A 269 12.57 -12.48 7.45
CA GLN A 269 11.56 -12.88 8.45
C GLN A 269 10.21 -12.15 8.28
N GLY A 270 9.99 -11.51 7.13
CA GLY A 270 8.75 -10.84 6.76
C GLY A 270 7.84 -11.72 5.91
N GLY A 271 6.55 -11.74 6.24
CA GLY A 271 5.50 -12.29 5.38
C GLY A 271 4.82 -11.21 4.56
N HIS A 272 3.50 -11.36 4.33
CA HIS A 272 2.72 -10.44 3.51
C HIS A 272 2.40 -9.08 4.15
N HIS A 273 2.39 -8.98 5.47
CA HIS A 273 1.94 -7.78 6.22
C HIS A 273 3.10 -7.10 6.96
N LEU A 274 4.07 -6.53 6.24
CA LEU A 274 5.32 -6.03 6.80
C LEU A 274 5.13 -4.84 7.76
N HIS A 275 4.28 -3.87 7.38
CA HIS A 275 4.00 -2.68 8.19
C HIS A 275 3.29 -2.99 9.53
N ARG A 276 2.70 -4.19 9.65
CA ARG A 276 1.95 -4.63 10.83
C ARG A 276 2.74 -5.59 11.72
N MET A 277 3.89 -6.09 11.24
CA MET A 277 4.71 -7.02 12.01
C MET A 277 5.52 -6.28 13.06
N ILE A 278 5.41 -6.69 14.32
CA ILE A 278 6.07 -6.06 15.49
C ILE A 278 7.56 -5.79 15.23
N ARG A 279 8.25 -6.74 14.59
CA ARG A 279 9.69 -6.65 14.35
C ARG A 279 10.06 -5.75 13.16
N LEU A 280 9.14 -5.49 12.26
CA LEU A 280 9.41 -4.85 10.98
C LEU A 280 8.77 -3.46 10.83
N ALA A 281 7.74 -3.14 11.62
CA ALA A 281 6.99 -1.89 11.50
C ALA A 281 7.88 -0.64 11.66
N GLU A 282 8.87 -0.70 12.55
CA GLU A 282 9.81 0.42 12.72
C GLU A 282 10.74 0.58 11.51
N ARG A 283 11.27 -0.54 10.97
CA ARG A 283 12.08 -0.51 9.75
C ARG A 283 11.25 0.00 8.56
N PHE A 284 10.01 -0.49 8.44
CA PHE A 284 9.08 -0.04 7.39
C PHE A 284 8.87 1.48 7.46
N SER A 285 8.63 2.03 8.66
CA SER A 285 8.43 3.47 8.85
C SER A 285 9.67 4.26 8.42
N ARG A 286 10.88 3.83 8.83
CA ARG A 286 12.14 4.50 8.44
C ARG A 286 12.34 4.45 6.92
N ASP A 287 12.17 3.27 6.31
CA ASP A 287 12.34 3.12 4.86
C ASP A 287 11.36 3.99 4.07
N LEU A 288 10.13 4.16 4.58
CA LEU A 288 9.15 5.05 3.99
C LEU A 288 9.49 6.54 4.20
N GLU A 289 9.92 6.92 5.41
CA GLU A 289 10.35 8.28 5.70
C GLU A 289 11.55 8.69 4.84
N ASP A 290 12.56 7.83 4.75
CA ASP A 290 13.75 8.06 3.92
C ASP A 290 13.39 8.19 2.43
N PHE A 291 12.48 7.34 1.95
CA PHE A 291 11.98 7.43 0.59
C PHE A 291 11.23 8.73 0.35
N ALA A 292 10.32 9.10 1.25
CA ALA A 292 9.53 10.33 1.14
C ALA A 292 10.44 11.58 1.14
N MET A 293 11.45 11.61 2.00
CA MET A 293 12.41 12.73 2.04
C MET A 293 13.24 12.82 0.76
N ARG A 294 13.70 11.70 0.19
CA ARG A 294 14.42 11.71 -1.09
C ARG A 294 13.56 12.27 -2.22
N VAL A 295 12.31 11.81 -2.30
CA VAL A 295 11.34 12.29 -3.29
C VAL A 295 11.08 13.79 -3.10
N ASP A 296 10.95 14.27 -1.88
CA ASP A 296 10.69 15.69 -1.59
C ASP A 296 11.87 16.59 -1.98
N ASN A 297 13.09 16.12 -1.76
CA ASN A 297 14.32 16.83 -2.13
C ASN A 297 14.65 16.74 -3.62
N GLY A 298 13.84 16.08 -4.46
CA GLY A 298 14.08 15.91 -5.89
C GLY A 298 15.25 14.97 -6.23
N ILE A 299 15.70 14.14 -5.25
CA ILE A 299 16.77 13.18 -5.45
C ILE A 299 16.18 11.93 -6.11
N SER A 300 16.51 11.71 -7.40
CA SER A 300 16.17 10.49 -8.12
C SER A 300 16.78 9.26 -7.43
N SER A 301 16.14 8.10 -7.55
CA SER A 301 16.60 6.81 -7.00
C SER A 301 17.89 6.27 -7.63
N ALA A 302 18.48 6.95 -8.61
CA ALA A 302 19.83 6.65 -9.09
C ALA A 302 20.83 6.90 -7.95
N GLY A 303 21.37 5.82 -7.40
CA GLY A 303 22.44 5.86 -6.41
C GLY A 303 23.65 6.65 -6.92
N PRO A 304 24.59 7.05 -6.04
CA PRO A 304 25.77 7.79 -6.45
C PRO A 304 26.52 6.96 -7.51
N SER A 305 26.62 7.51 -8.72
CA SER A 305 27.50 6.96 -9.74
C SER A 305 28.90 6.92 -9.15
N ASN A 306 29.47 5.72 -9.03
CA ASN A 306 30.89 5.51 -8.73
C ASN A 306 31.74 5.98 -9.94
N ASP A 307 31.74 7.27 -10.19
CA ASP A 307 32.74 7.91 -11.05
C ASP A 307 33.93 8.38 -10.18
N SER A 308 34.62 7.42 -9.59
CA SER A 308 35.99 7.61 -9.14
C SER A 308 36.91 6.84 -10.07
N ASN A 309 37.11 7.38 -11.27
CA ASN A 309 38.29 6.99 -12.05
C ASN A 309 38.74 8.16 -12.90
N ASP A 310 40.01 8.42 -12.70
CA ASP A 310 40.92 9.04 -13.64
C ASP A 310 41.27 10.52 -13.42
N ALA A 311 42.19 10.72 -12.49
CA ALA A 311 43.05 11.88 -12.52
C ALA A 311 44.51 11.48 -12.19
N THR A 312 45.10 10.60 -13.00
CA THR A 312 46.54 10.50 -13.14
C THR A 312 46.95 11.28 -14.38
N LYS A 313 47.05 12.60 -14.28
CA LYS A 313 47.86 13.39 -15.24
C LYS A 313 49.27 13.49 -14.70
N THR A 314 50.12 12.71 -15.34
CA THR A 314 51.57 12.78 -15.35
C THR A 314 52.05 14.20 -15.58
N PHE A 315 52.84 14.69 -14.65
CA PHE A 315 53.70 15.86 -14.80
C PHE A 315 54.93 15.43 -15.65
N GLY A 316 55.03 15.96 -16.86
CA GLY A 316 56.21 15.82 -17.73
C GLY A 316 57.25 16.87 -17.37
N GLU A 317 58.44 16.36 -17.08
CA GLU A 317 59.68 17.13 -16.87
C GLU A 317 60.02 17.99 -18.11
N ARG A 318 60.31 19.27 -17.84
CA ARG A 318 61.06 20.10 -18.79
C ARG A 318 62.52 20.02 -18.44
N GLN A 319 63.29 19.35 -19.24
CA GLN A 319 64.77 19.49 -19.29
C GLN A 319 65.09 20.77 -20.03
N ARG A 320 65.96 21.57 -19.37
CA ARG A 320 66.71 22.68 -19.97
C ARG A 320 67.98 22.11 -20.56
N TYR A 321 68.29 22.49 -21.78
CA TYR A 321 69.66 22.56 -22.30
C TYR A 321 69.80 23.76 -23.23
N GLY A 322 70.94 24.44 -23.10
CA GLY A 322 71.52 25.42 -24.02
C GLY A 322 71.76 26.72 -23.37
#